data_4e62422e8f8401ab6ddee453930870a0
#
_entry.id   4e62422e8f8401ab6ddee453930870a0
#
_cell.length_a   1.000
_cell.length_b   1.000
_cell.length_c   1.000
_cell.angle_alpha   90.00
_cell.angle_beta   90.00
_cell.angle_gamma   90.00
#
_symmetry.space_group_name_H-M   'P 1'
#
loop_
_entity.id
_entity.type
_entity.pdbx_description
1 polymer ?
#
loop_
_entity_poly.entity_id
_entity_poly.type
_entity_poly.pdbx_seq_one_letter_code
_entity_poly.pdbx_strand_id
1 'polypeptide(L)'
;MSLIRLWILFLLLFGMTTPLFSGEPQEQLQQTTDKVLAILSDPNLKSPEKAKERRELILRVVDERFDWEEMARRCLARHWVQRTPEEKREFIHLFKELLQQVYMDKVEAYSWNKIQYEGETIDGNYGTVKVKIFTSKEQPIRVEYRLLKKGPHWLVYDFSIEGISMVNNYRTQFNEIIVKSSYRELIKRLKTKVSQP
;
A
#
# COMPACT_ATOMS: atom_id res chain seq x y z
N MET A 1 -55.69 53.34 -12.24
CA MET A 1 -54.70 52.84 -13.22
C MET A 1 -53.29 52.96 -12.60
N SER A 2 -52.72 51.91 -12.05
CA SER A 2 -51.32 51.84 -11.82
C SER A 2 -50.98 50.41 -11.43
N LEU A 3 -50.19 49.73 -12.28
CA LEU A 3 -49.75 48.36 -12.18
C LEU A 3 -48.59 48.29 -11.22
N ILE A 4 -48.75 47.67 -10.07
CA ILE A 4 -47.69 47.36 -9.14
C ILE A 4 -47.01 46.05 -9.63
N ARG A 5 -45.83 46.18 -10.17
CA ARG A 5 -44.97 45.06 -10.55
C ARG A 5 -44.36 44.46 -9.29
N LEU A 6 -44.83 43.27 -8.90
CA LEU A 6 -44.28 42.45 -7.84
C LEU A 6 -43.05 41.71 -8.40
N TRP A 7 -41.88 42.15 -8.05
CA TRP A 7 -40.62 41.42 -8.30
C TRP A 7 -40.42 40.38 -7.22
N ILE A 8 -40.72 39.12 -7.56
CA ILE A 8 -40.35 37.98 -6.71
C ILE A 8 -38.87 37.69 -6.95
N LEU A 9 -38.04 38.04 -5.96
CA LEU A 9 -36.63 37.71 -5.94
C LEU A 9 -36.50 36.22 -5.58
N PHE A 10 -36.36 35.38 -6.60
CA PHE A 10 -36.05 33.94 -6.43
C PHE A 10 -34.58 33.81 -6.10
N LEU A 11 -34.25 33.73 -4.80
CA LEU A 11 -32.92 33.49 -4.29
C LEU A 11 -32.60 32.01 -4.54
N LEU A 12 -31.97 31.71 -5.68
CA LEU A 12 -31.37 30.42 -5.98
C LEU A 12 -30.16 30.24 -5.04
N LEU A 13 -30.43 29.60 -3.90
CA LEU A 13 -29.36 28.96 -3.09
C LEU A 13 -28.77 27.83 -3.93
N PHE A 14 -27.79 28.19 -4.75
CA PHE A 14 -26.85 27.20 -5.33
C PHE A 14 -26.01 26.64 -4.18
N GLY A 15 -26.52 25.58 -3.53
CA GLY A 15 -25.74 24.78 -2.64
C GLY A 15 -24.53 24.25 -3.43
N MET A 16 -23.38 24.88 -3.28
CA MET A 16 -22.10 24.32 -3.68
C MET A 16 -21.88 23.06 -2.85
N THR A 17 -22.41 21.94 -3.30
CA THR A 17 -21.91 20.64 -2.87
C THR A 17 -20.50 20.54 -3.43
N THR A 18 -19.52 20.91 -2.60
CA THR A 18 -18.13 20.51 -2.88
C THR A 18 -18.17 18.99 -3.00
N PRO A 19 -17.79 18.42 -4.15
CA PRO A 19 -17.59 16.99 -4.21
C PRO A 19 -16.55 16.70 -3.13
N LEU A 20 -16.90 15.85 -2.15
CA LEU A 20 -15.91 15.17 -1.35
C LEU A 20 -15.12 14.33 -2.35
N PHE A 21 -13.98 14.84 -2.79
CA PHE A 21 -13.00 14.10 -3.53
C PHE A 21 -12.49 13.00 -2.60
N SER A 22 -13.19 11.89 -2.55
CA SER A 22 -12.59 10.62 -2.21
C SER A 22 -11.68 10.33 -3.40
N GLY A 23 -10.38 10.69 -3.28
CA GLY A 23 -9.45 10.48 -4.36
C GLY A 23 -9.52 9.04 -4.84
N GLU A 24 -9.48 8.85 -6.14
CA GLU A 24 -9.49 7.54 -6.77
C GLU A 24 -8.27 6.72 -6.31
N PRO A 25 -8.32 5.38 -6.29
CA PRO A 25 -7.22 4.55 -5.80
C PRO A 25 -5.89 4.81 -6.53
N GLN A 26 -5.95 5.07 -7.84
CA GLN A 26 -4.75 5.40 -8.61
C GLN A 26 -4.13 6.73 -8.17
N GLU A 27 -4.93 7.77 -7.97
CA GLU A 27 -4.43 9.08 -7.54
C GLU A 27 -3.74 8.99 -6.18
N GLN A 28 -4.37 8.31 -5.21
CA GLN A 28 -3.78 8.15 -3.87
C GLN A 28 -2.52 7.29 -3.89
N LEU A 29 -2.46 6.27 -4.74
CA LEU A 29 -1.25 5.46 -4.93
C LEU A 29 -0.15 6.29 -5.57
N GLN A 30 -0.48 7.12 -6.57
CA GLN A 30 0.47 8.01 -7.24
C GLN A 30 1.06 9.02 -6.28
N GLN A 31 0.24 9.68 -5.47
CA GLN A 31 0.73 10.61 -4.43
C GLN A 31 1.75 9.93 -3.49
N THR A 32 1.51 8.68 -3.11
CA THR A 32 2.44 7.92 -2.28
C THR A 32 3.74 7.61 -3.03
N THR A 33 3.63 7.21 -4.28
CA THR A 33 4.77 6.93 -5.16
C THR A 33 5.63 8.18 -5.36
N ASP A 34 5.00 9.33 -5.63
CA ASP A 34 5.69 10.60 -5.84
C ASP A 34 6.47 11.04 -4.58
N LYS A 35 5.89 10.85 -3.39
CA LYS A 35 6.61 11.08 -2.11
C LYS A 35 7.85 10.18 -1.99
N VAL A 36 7.74 8.90 -2.31
CA VAL A 36 8.89 7.96 -2.28
C VAL A 36 9.96 8.40 -3.26
N LEU A 37 9.58 8.75 -4.50
CA LEU A 37 10.52 9.22 -5.52
C LEU A 37 11.20 10.53 -5.12
N ALA A 38 10.49 11.45 -4.47
CA ALA A 38 11.06 12.68 -3.95
C ALA A 38 12.16 12.40 -2.90
N ILE A 39 11.91 11.46 -1.96
CA ILE A 39 12.90 11.04 -0.96
C ILE A 39 14.12 10.40 -1.63
N LEU A 40 13.92 9.51 -2.60
CA LEU A 40 15.01 8.84 -3.33
C LEU A 40 15.85 9.82 -4.17
N SER A 41 15.24 10.92 -4.62
CA SER A 41 15.89 11.93 -5.47
C SER A 41 16.59 13.03 -4.67
N ASP A 42 16.31 13.17 -3.36
CA ASP A 42 16.81 14.25 -2.52
C ASP A 42 18.34 14.17 -2.40
N PRO A 43 19.08 15.20 -2.89
CA PRO A 43 20.54 15.21 -2.80
C PRO A 43 21.08 15.11 -1.36
N ASN A 44 20.32 15.61 -0.37
CA ASN A 44 20.70 15.61 1.04
C ASN A 44 20.58 14.22 1.67
N LEU A 45 19.85 13.30 1.03
CA LEU A 45 19.63 11.93 1.50
C LEU A 45 20.43 10.87 0.71
N LYS A 46 21.23 11.27 -0.29
CA LYS A 46 21.94 10.33 -1.18
C LYS A 46 23.17 9.70 -0.56
N SER A 47 23.79 10.34 0.44
CA SER A 47 25.04 9.83 1.01
C SER A 47 24.81 8.51 1.76
N PRO A 48 25.82 7.60 1.83
CA PRO A 48 25.72 6.34 2.55
C PRO A 48 25.35 6.51 4.03
N GLU A 49 25.83 7.59 4.68
CA GLU A 49 25.57 7.91 6.09
C GLU A 49 24.06 8.24 6.32
N LYS A 50 23.38 8.68 5.27
CA LYS A 50 21.95 9.00 5.27
C LYS A 50 21.04 7.83 4.90
N ALA A 51 21.61 6.67 4.58
CA ALA A 51 20.83 5.51 4.14
C ALA A 51 19.76 5.11 5.15
N LYS A 52 20.08 5.11 6.45
CA LYS A 52 19.12 4.79 7.50
C LYS A 52 17.97 5.80 7.55
N GLU A 53 18.28 7.09 7.54
CA GLU A 53 17.29 8.17 7.55
C GLU A 53 16.38 8.12 6.31
N ARG A 54 16.96 7.90 5.15
CA ARG A 54 16.23 7.73 3.88
C ARG A 54 15.25 6.57 3.96
N ARG A 55 15.70 5.38 4.44
CA ARG A 55 14.85 4.20 4.62
C ARG A 55 13.69 4.47 5.58
N GLU A 56 13.95 5.09 6.71
CA GLU A 56 12.91 5.43 7.69
C GLU A 56 11.86 6.39 7.11
N LEU A 57 12.28 7.36 6.29
CA LEU A 57 11.37 8.26 5.59
C LEU A 57 10.48 7.51 4.58
N ILE A 58 11.06 6.63 3.76
CA ILE A 58 10.33 5.81 2.80
C ILE A 58 9.33 4.91 3.53
N LEU A 59 9.75 4.24 4.61
CA LEU A 59 8.90 3.34 5.39
C LEU A 59 7.69 4.07 5.98
N ARG A 60 7.84 5.30 6.48
CA ARG A 60 6.72 6.12 6.96
C ARG A 60 5.71 6.40 5.86
N VAL A 61 6.17 6.76 4.67
CA VAL A 61 5.29 7.01 3.51
C VAL A 61 4.55 5.76 3.08
N VAL A 62 5.23 4.60 3.09
CA VAL A 62 4.62 3.30 2.76
C VAL A 62 3.58 2.91 3.81
N ASP A 63 3.87 3.15 5.10
CA ASP A 63 2.97 2.83 6.21
C ASP A 63 1.63 3.57 6.11
N GLU A 64 1.61 4.78 5.56
CA GLU A 64 0.37 5.55 5.32
C GLU A 64 -0.54 4.89 4.27
N ARG A 65 0.02 4.08 3.37
CA ARG A 65 -0.71 3.52 2.22
C ARG A 65 -1.04 2.03 2.36
N PHE A 66 -0.31 1.28 3.21
CA PHE A 66 -0.46 -0.17 3.31
C PHE A 66 -1.34 -0.56 4.51
N ASP A 67 -2.29 -1.44 4.27
CA ASP A 67 -3.12 -2.06 5.31
C ASP A 67 -2.44 -3.33 5.84
N TRP A 68 -1.46 -3.14 6.70
CA TRP A 68 -0.67 -4.25 7.24
C TRP A 68 -1.50 -5.29 7.99
N GLU A 69 -2.57 -4.86 8.67
CA GLU A 69 -3.48 -5.77 9.36
C GLU A 69 -4.26 -6.64 8.38
N GLU A 70 -4.84 -6.03 7.34
CA GLU A 70 -5.60 -6.76 6.32
C GLU A 70 -4.69 -7.70 5.52
N MET A 71 -3.47 -7.28 5.19
CA MET A 71 -2.47 -8.14 4.55
C MET A 71 -2.13 -9.34 5.42
N ALA A 72 -1.82 -9.12 6.70
CA ALA A 72 -1.49 -10.16 7.67
C ALA A 72 -2.67 -11.12 7.87
N ARG A 73 -3.89 -10.59 8.03
CA ARG A 73 -5.12 -11.39 8.14
C ARG A 73 -5.31 -12.31 6.95
N ARG A 74 -5.10 -11.80 5.74
CA ARG A 74 -5.21 -12.59 4.51
C ARG A 74 -4.10 -13.64 4.38
N CYS A 75 -2.89 -13.34 4.84
CA CYS A 75 -1.78 -14.30 4.83
C CYS A 75 -1.99 -15.46 5.81
N LEU A 76 -2.50 -15.20 7.02
CA LEU A 76 -2.82 -16.28 7.97
C LEU A 76 -4.13 -17.01 7.64
N ALA A 77 -5.05 -16.37 6.89
CA ALA A 77 -6.33 -16.92 6.47
C ALA A 77 -7.09 -17.61 7.63
N ARG A 78 -7.38 -18.92 7.51
CA ARG A 78 -8.09 -19.68 8.55
C ARG A 78 -7.38 -19.70 9.90
N HIS A 79 -6.08 -19.49 9.94
CA HIS A 79 -5.32 -19.50 11.20
C HIS A 79 -5.46 -18.18 11.98
N TRP A 80 -5.91 -17.10 11.33
CA TRP A 80 -6.09 -15.78 11.95
C TRP A 80 -7.11 -15.75 13.08
N VAL A 81 -8.25 -16.45 12.90
CA VAL A 81 -9.34 -16.45 13.88
C VAL A 81 -8.97 -17.13 15.20
N GLN A 82 -7.95 -17.99 15.18
CA GLN A 82 -7.46 -18.72 16.35
C GLN A 82 -6.39 -17.94 17.13
N ARG A 83 -6.01 -16.73 16.67
CA ARG A 83 -4.93 -15.94 17.30
C ARG A 83 -5.50 -14.97 18.32
N THR A 84 -4.77 -14.85 19.44
CA THR A 84 -5.07 -13.80 20.41
C THR A 84 -4.77 -12.41 19.84
N PRO A 85 -5.27 -11.32 20.45
CA PRO A 85 -4.91 -9.96 20.02
C PRO A 85 -3.40 -9.70 20.05
N GLU A 86 -2.68 -10.24 21.04
CA GLU A 86 -1.21 -10.15 21.18
C GLU A 86 -0.50 -10.86 20.04
N GLU A 87 -0.88 -12.11 19.75
CA GLU A 87 -0.33 -12.90 18.63
C GLU A 87 -0.59 -12.21 17.28
N LYS A 88 -1.75 -11.60 17.11
CA LYS A 88 -2.06 -10.82 15.89
C LYS A 88 -1.13 -9.61 15.75
N ARG A 89 -0.96 -8.81 16.81
CA ARG A 89 -0.04 -7.65 16.80
C ARG A 89 1.40 -8.07 16.51
N GLU A 90 1.87 -9.14 17.17
CA GLU A 90 3.22 -9.68 16.94
C GLU A 90 3.40 -10.13 15.48
N PHE A 91 2.44 -10.86 14.94
CA PHE A 91 2.51 -11.33 13.56
C PHE A 91 2.48 -10.18 12.55
N ILE A 92 1.59 -9.18 12.73
CA ILE A 92 1.51 -7.99 11.88
C ILE A 92 2.89 -7.29 11.85
N HIS A 93 3.49 -7.09 13.01
CA HIS A 93 4.80 -6.43 13.12
C HIS A 93 5.88 -7.20 12.38
N LEU A 94 6.03 -8.50 12.66
CA LEU A 94 7.04 -9.35 12.02
C LEU A 94 6.83 -9.49 10.51
N PHE A 95 5.58 -9.58 10.06
CA PHE A 95 5.27 -9.67 8.63
C PHE A 95 5.56 -8.36 7.90
N LYS A 96 5.24 -7.22 8.52
CA LYS A 96 5.60 -5.90 8.03
C LYS A 96 7.13 -5.78 7.88
N GLU A 97 7.89 -6.09 8.92
CA GLU A 97 9.35 -6.05 8.89
C GLU A 97 9.94 -6.96 7.81
N LEU A 98 9.41 -8.17 7.68
CA LEU A 98 9.82 -9.10 6.62
C LEU A 98 9.65 -8.49 5.22
N LEU A 99 8.47 -7.90 4.94
CA LEU A 99 8.23 -7.28 3.63
C LEU A 99 9.12 -6.05 3.42
N GLN A 100 9.29 -5.24 4.45
CA GLN A 100 10.16 -4.07 4.39
C GLN A 100 11.60 -4.46 4.06
N GLN A 101 12.18 -5.47 4.72
CA GLN A 101 13.53 -5.95 4.42
C GLN A 101 13.64 -6.52 3.00
N VAL A 102 12.71 -7.37 2.58
CA VAL A 102 12.76 -8.04 1.27
C VAL A 102 12.65 -7.04 0.10
N TYR A 103 11.89 -5.95 0.28
CA TYR A 103 11.60 -5.02 -0.83
C TYR A 103 12.35 -3.71 -0.76
N MET A 104 12.85 -3.27 0.42
CA MET A 104 13.52 -1.98 0.54
C MET A 104 14.78 -1.89 -0.33
N ASP A 105 15.62 -2.91 -0.32
CA ASP A 105 16.83 -2.92 -1.17
C ASP A 105 16.49 -2.82 -2.65
N LYS A 106 15.39 -3.40 -3.08
CA LYS A 106 14.90 -3.28 -4.47
C LYS A 106 14.41 -1.87 -4.77
N VAL A 107 13.69 -1.25 -3.81
CA VAL A 107 13.22 0.13 -3.94
C VAL A 107 14.40 1.09 -4.06
N GLU A 108 15.47 0.91 -3.29
CA GLU A 108 16.67 1.75 -3.33
C GLU A 108 17.57 1.47 -4.55
N ALA A 109 17.66 0.21 -4.98
CA ALA A 109 18.54 -0.20 -6.08
C ALA A 109 18.00 0.14 -7.47
N TYR A 110 16.69 0.30 -7.61
CA TYR A 110 16.12 0.63 -8.91
C TYR A 110 16.37 2.11 -9.26
N SER A 111 17.01 2.34 -10.41
CA SER A 111 16.90 3.63 -11.09
C SER A 111 15.48 3.71 -11.66
N TRP A 112 14.61 4.46 -10.99
CA TRP A 112 13.22 4.67 -11.37
C TRP A 112 13.16 5.62 -12.57
N ASN A 113 13.35 5.11 -13.80
CA ASN A 113 13.40 5.93 -14.99
C ASN A 113 12.02 6.46 -15.37
N LYS A 114 10.99 5.64 -15.21
CA LYS A 114 9.60 6.01 -15.50
C LYS A 114 8.64 5.06 -14.80
N ILE A 115 7.57 5.62 -14.26
CA ILE A 115 6.42 4.87 -13.76
C ILE A 115 5.23 5.20 -14.67
N GLN A 116 4.59 4.17 -15.18
CA GLN A 116 3.42 4.30 -16.05
C GLN A 116 2.23 3.62 -15.39
N TYR A 117 1.20 4.39 -15.09
CA TYR A 117 -0.09 3.86 -14.65
C TYR A 117 -0.89 3.39 -15.87
N GLU A 118 -1.35 2.15 -15.85
CA GLU A 118 -2.09 1.54 -16.96
C GLU A 118 -3.60 1.57 -16.73
N GLY A 119 -4.03 2.21 -15.65
CA GLY A 119 -5.43 2.40 -15.27
C GLY A 119 -5.79 1.66 -13.99
N GLU A 120 -7.03 1.87 -13.59
CA GLU A 120 -7.63 1.29 -12.41
C GLU A 120 -8.98 0.68 -12.70
N THR A 121 -9.39 -0.24 -11.83
CA THR A 121 -10.75 -0.78 -11.78
C THR A 121 -11.26 -0.67 -10.36
N ILE A 122 -12.53 -0.30 -10.19
CA ILE A 122 -13.19 -0.17 -8.89
C ILE A 122 -14.43 -1.06 -8.89
N ASP A 123 -14.54 -1.89 -7.85
CA ASP A 123 -15.71 -2.72 -7.58
C ASP A 123 -16.09 -2.54 -6.10
N GLY A 124 -17.11 -1.71 -5.86
CA GLY A 124 -17.52 -1.31 -4.51
C GLY A 124 -16.38 -0.69 -3.71
N ASN A 125 -15.96 -1.36 -2.64
CA ASN A 125 -14.84 -0.93 -1.79
C ASN A 125 -13.49 -1.54 -2.20
N TYR A 126 -13.42 -2.24 -3.32
CA TYR A 126 -12.18 -2.83 -3.83
C TYR A 126 -11.70 -2.08 -5.07
N GLY A 127 -10.42 -1.78 -5.09
CA GLY A 127 -9.75 -1.15 -6.21
C GLY A 127 -8.55 -1.97 -6.67
N THR A 128 -8.28 -1.92 -7.97
CA THR A 128 -7.06 -2.49 -8.55
C THR A 128 -6.40 -1.43 -9.40
N VAL A 129 -5.10 -1.18 -9.18
CA VAL A 129 -4.30 -0.24 -9.96
C VAL A 129 -3.15 -1.00 -10.62
N LYS A 130 -3.00 -0.86 -11.94
CA LYS A 130 -1.93 -1.49 -12.70
C LYS A 130 -0.85 -0.49 -13.04
N VAL A 131 0.39 -0.89 -12.82
CA VAL A 131 1.56 -0.03 -12.97
C VAL A 131 2.67 -0.78 -13.71
N LYS A 132 3.35 -0.10 -14.64
CA LYS A 132 4.63 -0.53 -15.21
C LYS A 132 5.75 0.34 -14.67
N ILE A 133 6.78 -0.28 -14.16
CA ILE A 133 7.98 0.38 -13.64
C ILE A 133 9.12 0.12 -14.61
N PHE A 134 9.63 1.20 -15.23
CA PHE A 134 10.76 1.14 -16.12
C PHE A 134 12.02 1.43 -15.32
N THR A 135 12.95 0.49 -15.36
CA THR A 135 14.26 0.57 -14.72
C THR A 135 15.35 0.62 -15.80
N SER A 136 16.61 0.54 -15.41
CA SER A 136 17.73 0.38 -16.35
C SER A 136 17.72 -0.97 -17.09
N LYS A 137 16.85 -1.91 -16.70
CA LYS A 137 16.67 -3.20 -17.39
C LYS A 137 15.76 -3.01 -18.60
N GLU A 138 15.95 -3.86 -19.64
CA GLU A 138 15.19 -3.76 -20.89
C GLU A 138 13.68 -3.97 -20.71
N GLN A 139 13.29 -4.86 -19.80
CA GLN A 139 11.88 -5.19 -19.58
C GLN A 139 11.31 -4.41 -18.38
N PRO A 140 10.16 -3.73 -18.53
CA PRO A 140 9.47 -3.09 -17.44
C PRO A 140 8.93 -4.14 -16.46
N ILE A 141 8.95 -3.80 -15.17
CA ILE A 141 8.35 -4.62 -14.11
C ILE A 141 6.85 -4.28 -14.03
N ARG A 142 5.99 -5.28 -14.15
CA ARG A 142 4.55 -5.11 -13.97
C ARG A 142 4.18 -5.31 -12.51
N VAL A 143 3.50 -4.32 -11.96
CA VAL A 143 2.99 -4.36 -10.60
C VAL A 143 1.48 -4.08 -10.63
N GLU A 144 0.72 -4.91 -9.93
CA GLU A 144 -0.70 -4.70 -9.72
C GLU A 144 -0.94 -4.53 -8.22
N TYR A 145 -1.49 -3.39 -7.81
CA TYR A 145 -1.87 -3.11 -6.44
C TYR A 145 -3.35 -3.38 -6.26
N ARG A 146 -3.71 -4.06 -5.17
CA ARG A 146 -5.10 -4.29 -4.73
C ARG A 146 -5.37 -3.48 -3.48
N LEU A 147 -6.38 -2.63 -3.55
CA LEU A 147 -6.68 -1.67 -2.51
C LEU A 147 -8.09 -1.92 -1.95
N LEU A 148 -8.24 -1.61 -0.67
CA LEU A 148 -9.51 -1.62 0.05
C LEU A 148 -9.81 -0.20 0.53
N LYS A 149 -11.03 0.28 0.26
CA LYS A 149 -11.49 1.59 0.72
C LYS A 149 -11.83 1.52 2.21
N LYS A 150 -11.18 2.36 3.01
CA LYS A 150 -11.46 2.57 4.44
C LYS A 150 -11.68 4.06 4.70
N GLY A 151 -12.93 4.48 4.83
CA GLY A 151 -13.29 5.90 4.89
C GLY A 151 -12.85 6.63 3.60
N PRO A 152 -12.07 7.72 3.70
CA PRO A 152 -11.57 8.46 2.53
C PRO A 152 -10.31 7.84 1.90
N HIS A 153 -9.76 6.77 2.48
CA HIS A 153 -8.46 6.21 2.10
C HIS A 153 -8.62 4.91 1.33
N TRP A 154 -7.84 4.78 0.27
CA TRP A 154 -7.59 3.53 -0.42
C TRP A 154 -6.28 2.93 0.07
N LEU A 155 -6.36 1.80 0.79
CA LEU A 155 -5.21 1.14 1.42
C LEU A 155 -4.86 -0.17 0.70
N VAL A 156 -3.58 -0.36 0.42
CA VAL A 156 -3.07 -1.57 -0.25
C VAL A 156 -3.15 -2.76 0.71
N TYR A 157 -3.89 -3.79 0.31
CA TYR A 157 -3.96 -5.04 1.06
C TYR A 157 -3.27 -6.23 0.36
N ASP A 158 -2.88 -6.07 -0.89
CA ASP A 158 -2.06 -7.02 -1.65
C ASP A 158 -1.39 -6.30 -2.82
N PHE A 159 -0.28 -6.82 -3.27
CA PHE A 159 0.32 -6.43 -4.53
C PHE A 159 0.91 -7.65 -5.22
N SER A 160 0.90 -7.63 -6.55
CA SER A 160 1.55 -8.66 -7.35
C SER A 160 2.69 -8.05 -8.16
N ILE A 161 3.78 -8.80 -8.28
CA ILE A 161 4.91 -8.48 -9.16
C ILE A 161 4.98 -9.58 -10.20
N GLU A 162 4.93 -9.21 -11.48
CA GLU A 162 4.88 -10.15 -12.60
C GLU A 162 3.81 -11.24 -12.42
N GLY A 163 2.63 -10.85 -11.93
CA GLY A 163 1.50 -11.74 -11.70
C GLY A 163 1.55 -12.57 -10.42
N ILE A 164 2.63 -12.52 -9.64
CA ILE A 164 2.78 -13.27 -8.38
C ILE A 164 2.28 -12.40 -7.22
N SER A 165 1.10 -12.73 -6.66
CA SER A 165 0.55 -12.05 -5.48
C SER A 165 1.40 -12.35 -4.24
N MET A 166 1.76 -11.30 -3.50
CA MET A 166 2.55 -11.43 -2.28
C MET A 166 1.74 -12.09 -1.17
N VAL A 167 0.50 -11.69 -0.99
CA VAL A 167 -0.39 -12.29 0.01
C VAL A 167 -0.60 -13.78 -0.25
N ASN A 168 -0.86 -14.19 -1.50
CA ASN A 168 -1.05 -15.59 -1.83
C ASN A 168 0.24 -16.40 -1.65
N ASN A 169 1.39 -15.84 -2.04
CA ASN A 169 2.69 -16.49 -1.89
C ASN A 169 2.99 -16.76 -0.41
N TYR A 170 2.88 -15.74 0.44
CA TYR A 170 3.11 -15.90 1.89
C TYR A 170 2.04 -16.75 2.57
N ARG A 171 0.77 -16.66 2.15
CA ARG A 171 -0.29 -17.53 2.65
C ARG A 171 0.06 -19.01 2.48
N THR A 172 0.52 -19.38 1.30
CA THR A 172 0.91 -20.77 1.00
C THR A 172 2.07 -21.21 1.90
N GLN A 173 3.13 -20.41 1.99
CA GLN A 173 4.31 -20.71 2.80
C GLN A 173 3.96 -20.80 4.29
N PHE A 174 3.20 -19.84 4.82
CA PHE A 174 2.83 -19.81 6.23
C PHE A 174 1.90 -20.95 6.61
N ASN A 175 0.90 -21.26 5.75
CA ASN A 175 0.03 -22.42 5.96
C ASN A 175 0.82 -23.73 5.98
N GLU A 176 1.80 -23.89 5.09
CA GLU A 176 2.66 -25.06 5.06
C GLU A 176 3.44 -25.23 6.37
N ILE A 177 4.05 -24.16 6.87
CA ILE A 177 4.79 -24.17 8.13
C ILE A 177 3.87 -24.50 9.31
N ILE A 178 2.69 -23.85 9.37
CA ILE A 178 1.75 -24.06 10.48
C ILE A 178 1.22 -25.51 10.49
N VAL A 179 0.89 -26.04 9.32
CA VAL A 179 0.33 -27.42 9.21
C VAL A 179 1.40 -28.49 9.48
N LYS A 180 2.63 -28.29 8.97
CA LYS A 180 3.74 -29.27 9.18
C LYS A 180 4.35 -29.18 10.57
N SER A 181 4.21 -28.05 11.25
CA SER A 181 4.82 -27.80 12.56
C SER A 181 3.85 -27.11 13.50
N SER A 182 3.87 -25.78 13.54
CA SER A 182 2.97 -24.97 14.39
C SER A 182 3.04 -23.47 14.03
N TYR A 183 2.08 -22.68 14.55
CA TYR A 183 2.14 -21.22 14.54
C TYR A 183 3.38 -20.70 15.29
N ARG A 184 3.75 -21.31 16.41
CA ARG A 184 4.97 -20.94 17.19
C ARG A 184 6.22 -21.07 16.34
N GLU A 185 6.33 -22.13 15.53
CA GLU A 185 7.46 -22.32 14.63
C GLU A 185 7.50 -21.24 13.53
N LEU A 186 6.32 -20.84 12.99
CA LEU A 186 6.23 -19.73 12.06
C LEU A 186 6.79 -18.43 12.68
N ILE A 187 6.33 -18.07 13.88
CA ILE A 187 6.81 -16.87 14.58
C ILE A 187 8.33 -16.93 14.83
N LYS A 188 8.86 -18.09 15.25
CA LYS A 188 10.30 -18.29 15.45
C LYS A 188 11.07 -18.02 14.16
N ARG A 189 10.62 -18.57 13.03
CA ARG A 189 11.28 -18.36 11.72
C ARG A 189 11.22 -16.91 11.27
N LEU A 190 10.07 -16.25 11.46
CA LEU A 190 9.92 -14.83 11.16
C LEU A 190 10.91 -14.00 11.98
N LYS A 191 10.98 -14.20 13.31
CA LYS A 191 11.95 -13.51 14.18
C LYS A 191 13.39 -13.71 13.71
N THR A 192 13.77 -14.95 13.40
CA THR A 192 15.11 -15.24 12.88
C THR A 192 15.36 -14.51 11.55
N LYS A 193 14.37 -14.46 10.67
CA LYS A 193 14.53 -13.84 9.35
C LYS A 193 14.66 -12.32 9.43
N VAL A 194 13.87 -11.65 10.27
CA VAL A 194 13.92 -10.19 10.43
C VAL A 194 15.08 -9.69 11.28
N SER A 195 15.69 -10.56 12.10
CA SER A 195 16.90 -10.23 12.87
C SER A 195 18.21 -10.41 12.09
N GLN A 196 18.16 -10.97 10.88
CA GLN A 196 19.32 -11.08 10.01
C GLN A 196 19.47 -9.78 9.20
N PRO A 197 20.66 -9.14 9.20
CA PRO A 197 20.93 -7.94 8.44
C PRO A 197 20.88 -8.19 6.92
#